data_6aa7f2cc125b7080b86706d5753eb859
#
_entry.id   6aa7f2cc125b7080b86706d5753eb859
#
_cell.length_a   1.000
_cell.length_b   1.000
_cell.length_c   1.000
_cell.angle_alpha   90.00
_cell.angle_beta   90.00
_cell.angle_gamma   90.00
#
_symmetry.space_group_name_H-M   'P 1'
#
loop_
_entity.id
_entity.type
_entity.pdbx_description
1 polymer ?
#
loop_
_entity_poly.entity_id
_entity_poly.type
_entity_poly.pdbx_seq_one_letter_code
_entity_poly.pdbx_strand_id
1 'polypeptide(L)'
;MLRTRLNFFDACVGTAVEYVRDEWPDELADVRFEVAAVPSGEPGPLGVDRWRVSTRERRIVLYRLPIERLAHLHKDDEWHRRSFIESCVFRAVAELLGKDPWDIAPERYRHF
;
A
#
# COMPACT_ATOMS: atom_id res chain seq x y z
N MET A 1 5.56 24.45 -19.29
CA MET A 1 6.22 23.38 -18.58
C MET A 1 5.20 22.38 -18.01
N LEU A 2 5.44 21.15 -18.31
CA LEU A 2 4.58 20.13 -17.77
C LEU A 2 5.02 19.72 -16.37
N ARG A 3 4.08 19.68 -15.50
CA ARG A 3 4.32 19.27 -14.15
C ARG A 3 3.45 18.07 -13.86
N THR A 4 4.07 16.95 -13.50
CA THR A 4 3.33 15.77 -13.12
C THR A 4 2.66 16.03 -11.78
N ARG A 5 1.34 15.93 -11.77
CA ARG A 5 0.58 16.02 -10.56
C ARG A 5 0.45 14.65 -9.96
N LEU A 6 0.80 14.52 -8.70
CA LEU A 6 0.50 13.27 -8.00
C LEU A 6 -1.00 13.20 -7.80
N ASN A 7 -1.60 12.08 -8.18
CA ASN A 7 -3.00 11.87 -7.91
C ASN A 7 -3.18 11.50 -6.43
N PHE A 8 -4.42 11.44 -5.99
CA PHE A 8 -4.73 11.18 -4.59
C PHE A 8 -4.14 9.83 -4.13
N PHE A 9 -4.27 8.81 -4.96
CA PHE A 9 -3.75 7.48 -4.63
C PHE A 9 -2.24 7.52 -4.40
N ASP A 10 -1.51 8.10 -5.35
CA ASP A 10 -0.04 8.17 -5.25
C ASP A 10 0.39 8.97 -4.02
N ALA A 11 -0.32 10.03 -3.70
CA ALA A 11 -0.02 10.83 -2.51
C ALA A 11 -0.22 10.01 -1.23
N CYS A 12 -1.28 9.24 -1.15
CA CYS A 12 -1.55 8.40 0.02
C CYS A 12 -0.48 7.31 0.16
N VAL A 13 -0.11 6.67 -0.94
CA VAL A 13 0.95 5.67 -0.94
C VAL A 13 2.26 6.29 -0.49
N GLY A 14 2.60 7.46 -1.04
CA GLY A 14 3.83 8.16 -0.69
C GLY A 14 3.92 8.49 0.79
N THR A 15 2.82 8.98 1.36
CA THR A 15 2.77 9.29 2.79
C THR A 15 2.96 8.04 3.64
N ALA A 16 2.31 6.95 3.28
CA ALA A 16 2.44 5.70 4.02
C ALA A 16 3.85 5.13 3.91
N VAL A 17 4.45 5.19 2.72
CA VAL A 17 5.83 4.71 2.51
C VAL A 17 6.81 5.52 3.33
N GLU A 18 6.65 6.84 3.35
CA GLU A 18 7.49 7.71 4.18
C GLU A 18 7.40 7.32 5.65
N TYR A 19 6.17 7.09 6.12
CA TYR A 19 5.94 6.71 7.51
C TYR A 19 6.66 5.40 7.86
N VAL A 20 6.50 4.35 7.04
CA VAL A 20 7.12 3.06 7.37
C VAL A 20 8.64 3.09 7.22
N ARG A 21 9.17 3.89 6.29
CA ARG A 21 10.63 4.03 6.17
C ARG A 21 11.22 4.73 7.39
N ASP A 22 10.49 5.68 7.96
CA ASP A 22 10.93 6.35 9.17
C ASP A 22 10.90 5.44 10.39
N GLU A 23 9.88 4.57 10.46
CA GLU A 23 9.73 3.66 11.59
C GLU A 23 10.59 2.41 11.47
N TRP A 24 10.87 1.97 10.25
CA TRP A 24 11.60 0.73 9.98
C TRP A 24 12.73 0.98 8.99
N PRO A 25 13.67 1.89 9.32
CA PRO A 25 14.69 2.33 8.35
C PRO A 25 15.63 1.23 7.91
N ASP A 26 16.04 0.36 8.81
CA ASP A 26 16.99 -0.70 8.45
C ASP A 26 16.31 -1.81 7.65
N GLU A 27 15.13 -2.20 8.08
CA GLU A 27 14.37 -3.29 7.46
C GLU A 27 13.89 -2.94 6.05
N LEU A 28 13.65 -1.67 5.80
CA LEU A 28 13.11 -1.21 4.51
C LEU A 28 14.11 -0.45 3.66
N ALA A 29 15.38 -0.41 4.07
CA ALA A 29 16.40 0.38 3.37
C ALA A 29 16.54 0.01 1.90
N ASP A 30 16.44 -1.28 1.58
CA ASP A 30 16.61 -1.78 0.22
C ASP A 30 15.31 -2.18 -0.46
N VAL A 31 14.18 -1.88 0.17
CA VAL A 31 12.87 -2.28 -0.38
C VAL A 31 12.40 -1.25 -1.39
N ARG A 32 11.94 -1.74 -2.54
CA ARG A 32 11.37 -0.89 -3.59
C ARG A 32 9.86 -0.94 -3.51
N PHE A 33 9.24 0.24 -3.50
CA PHE A 33 7.79 0.38 -3.54
C PHE A 33 7.39 0.89 -4.92
N GLU A 34 6.49 0.15 -5.57
CA GLU A 34 6.04 0.47 -6.92
C GLU A 34 4.53 0.48 -6.98
N VAL A 35 3.99 1.23 -7.91
CA VAL A 35 2.54 1.28 -8.18
C VAL A 35 2.32 0.83 -9.61
N ALA A 36 1.38 -0.09 -9.81
CA ALA A 36 0.95 -0.50 -11.13
C ALA A 36 -0.57 -0.39 -11.18
N ALA A 37 -1.13 -0.37 -12.39
CA ALA A 37 -2.57 -0.21 -12.54
C ALA A 37 -3.32 -1.46 -12.08
N VAL A 38 -2.95 -2.62 -12.60
CA VAL A 38 -3.58 -3.91 -12.28
C VAL A 38 -2.51 -4.99 -12.29
N PRO A 39 -2.75 -6.10 -11.57
CA PRO A 39 -1.84 -7.24 -11.66
C PRO A 39 -1.90 -7.85 -13.05
N SER A 40 -0.79 -8.43 -13.50
CA SER A 40 -0.74 -9.18 -14.75
C SER A 40 -1.20 -10.61 -14.52
N GLY A 41 -1.75 -11.22 -15.57
CA GLY A 41 -2.20 -12.61 -15.54
C GLY A 41 -3.64 -12.75 -15.07
N GLU A 42 -4.04 -13.99 -14.88
CA GLU A 42 -5.41 -14.32 -14.47
C GLU A 42 -5.63 -14.06 -13.00
N PRO A 43 -6.83 -13.60 -12.59
CA PRO A 43 -7.15 -13.49 -11.17
C PRO A 43 -7.08 -14.85 -10.50
N GLY A 44 -6.59 -14.85 -9.26
CA GLY A 44 -6.57 -16.06 -8.46
C GLY A 44 -7.96 -16.43 -7.93
N PRO A 45 -8.06 -17.54 -7.19
CA PRO A 45 -9.35 -17.99 -6.67
C PRO A 45 -10.01 -17.02 -5.69
N LEU A 46 -9.21 -16.14 -5.08
CA LEU A 46 -9.72 -15.16 -4.13
C LEU A 46 -9.98 -13.80 -4.79
N GLY A 47 -9.88 -13.73 -6.11
CA GLY A 47 -10.14 -12.49 -6.87
C GLY A 47 -8.85 -11.78 -7.26
N VAL A 48 -8.96 -10.48 -7.50
CA VAL A 48 -7.83 -9.68 -7.97
C VAL A 48 -7.00 -9.21 -6.79
N ASP A 49 -5.69 -9.39 -6.88
CA ASP A 49 -4.77 -8.95 -5.83
C ASP A 49 -4.73 -7.43 -5.73
N ARG A 50 -4.58 -6.94 -4.51
CA ARG A 50 -4.40 -5.49 -4.24
C ARG A 50 -2.94 -5.12 -4.18
N TRP A 51 -2.09 -6.04 -3.81
CA TRP A 51 -0.64 -5.83 -3.81
C TRP A 51 0.07 -7.15 -4.04
N ARG A 52 1.35 -7.04 -4.34
CA ARG A 52 2.21 -8.21 -4.47
C ARG A 52 3.51 -7.93 -3.74
N VAL A 53 3.95 -8.90 -2.95
CA VAL A 53 5.17 -8.79 -2.17
C VAL A 53 6.15 -9.87 -2.63
N SER A 54 7.39 -9.47 -2.88
CA SER A 54 8.47 -10.40 -3.16
C SER A 54 9.57 -10.18 -2.12
N THR A 55 9.69 -11.13 -1.19
CA THR A 55 10.75 -11.07 -0.18
C THR A 55 12.11 -11.25 -0.83
N ARG A 56 12.17 -12.09 -1.85
CA ARG A 56 13.41 -12.35 -2.58
C ARG A 56 13.93 -11.11 -3.30
N GLU A 57 13.03 -10.40 -3.99
CA GLU A 57 13.39 -9.22 -4.74
C GLU A 57 13.38 -7.94 -3.90
N ARG A 58 12.93 -8.03 -2.66
CA ARG A 58 12.78 -6.89 -1.77
C ARG A 58 11.93 -5.82 -2.43
N ARG A 59 10.73 -6.23 -2.86
CA ARG A 59 9.88 -5.39 -3.70
C ARG A 59 8.42 -5.53 -3.30
N ILE A 60 7.72 -4.42 -3.27
CA ILE A 60 6.28 -4.35 -3.04
C ILE A 60 5.65 -3.59 -4.20
N VAL A 61 4.63 -4.18 -4.81
CA VAL A 61 3.85 -3.52 -5.87
C VAL A 61 2.43 -3.35 -5.36
N LEU A 62 1.91 -2.14 -5.47
CA LEU A 62 0.54 -1.83 -5.09
C LEU A 62 -0.27 -1.61 -6.36
N TYR A 63 -1.43 -2.25 -6.45
CA TYR A 63 -2.25 -2.19 -7.65
C TYR A 63 -3.36 -1.17 -7.46
N ARG A 64 -3.22 -0.05 -8.17
CA ARG A 64 -4.06 1.13 -7.98
C ARG A 64 -5.55 0.86 -8.17
N LEU A 65 -5.92 0.24 -9.29
CA LEU A 65 -7.34 0.09 -9.61
C LEU A 65 -8.10 -0.80 -8.61
N PRO A 66 -7.59 -1.99 -8.25
CA PRO A 66 -8.29 -2.79 -7.23
C PRO A 66 -8.39 -2.10 -5.88
N ILE A 67 -7.33 -1.40 -5.47
CA ILE A 67 -7.34 -0.72 -4.18
C ILE A 67 -8.32 0.45 -4.19
N GLU A 68 -8.30 1.27 -5.23
CA GLU A 68 -9.23 2.40 -5.32
C GLU A 68 -10.68 1.95 -5.35
N ARG A 69 -10.95 0.87 -6.07
CA ARG A 69 -12.31 0.33 -6.14
C ARG A 69 -12.82 -0.08 -4.77
N LEU A 70 -11.98 -0.79 -4.00
CA LEU A 70 -12.36 -1.21 -2.66
C LEU A 70 -12.46 -0.05 -1.70
N ALA A 71 -11.62 0.96 -1.85
CA ALA A 71 -11.68 2.16 -1.03
C ALA A 71 -13.04 2.86 -1.19
N HIS A 72 -13.52 2.98 -2.43
CA HIS A 72 -14.82 3.57 -2.70
C HIS A 72 -15.97 2.75 -2.13
N LEU A 73 -15.86 1.43 -2.20
CA LEU A 73 -16.90 0.55 -1.67
C LEU A 73 -16.94 0.52 -0.16
N HIS A 74 -15.80 0.78 0.48
CA HIS A 74 -15.72 0.75 1.94
C HIS A 74 -16.44 1.95 2.57
N LYS A 75 -16.03 3.13 2.22
CA LYS A 75 -16.70 4.35 2.66
C LYS A 75 -16.18 5.50 1.80
N ASP A 76 -17.09 6.21 1.15
CA ASP A 76 -16.70 7.14 0.08
C ASP A 76 -16.51 8.56 0.59
N ASP A 77 -15.64 8.74 1.58
CA ASP A 77 -15.16 10.06 1.94
C ASP A 77 -13.64 10.05 1.92
N GLU A 78 -13.05 11.25 1.84
CA GLU A 78 -11.62 11.38 1.65
C GLU A 78 -10.80 10.73 2.77
N TRP A 79 -11.23 10.94 4.02
CA TRP A 79 -10.48 10.40 5.16
C TRP A 79 -10.46 8.87 5.14
N HIS A 80 -11.61 8.25 4.88
CA HIS A 80 -11.69 6.78 4.85
C HIS A 80 -10.96 6.20 3.66
N ARG A 81 -11.06 6.86 2.48
CA ARG A 81 -10.32 6.40 1.31
C ARG A 81 -8.81 6.46 1.55
N ARG A 82 -8.34 7.58 2.13
CA ARG A 82 -6.93 7.73 2.48
C ARG A 82 -6.49 6.64 3.45
N SER A 83 -7.25 6.45 4.52
CA SER A 83 -6.92 5.45 5.53
C SER A 83 -6.86 4.04 4.95
N PHE A 84 -7.80 3.73 4.05
CA PHE A 84 -7.81 2.42 3.41
C PHE A 84 -6.58 2.22 2.52
N ILE A 85 -6.23 3.20 1.71
CA ILE A 85 -5.06 3.12 0.83
C ILE A 85 -3.79 2.94 1.66
N GLU A 86 -3.63 3.73 2.70
CA GLU A 86 -2.48 3.64 3.58
C GLU A 86 -2.41 2.28 4.26
N SER A 87 -3.55 1.73 4.67
CA SER A 87 -3.58 0.41 5.31
C SER A 87 -3.08 -0.69 4.37
N CYS A 88 -3.32 -0.55 3.07
CA CYS A 88 -2.81 -1.52 2.10
C CYS A 88 -1.28 -1.52 2.10
N VAL A 89 -0.66 -0.34 2.20
CA VAL A 89 0.80 -0.25 2.30
C VAL A 89 1.30 -0.94 3.57
N PHE A 90 0.66 -0.66 4.70
CA PHE A 90 1.08 -1.24 5.97
C PHE A 90 0.95 -2.76 5.97
N ARG A 91 -0.12 -3.27 5.38
CA ARG A 91 -0.33 -4.72 5.26
C ARG A 91 0.70 -5.38 4.35
N ALA A 92 1.04 -4.72 3.25
CA ALA A 92 2.07 -5.24 2.34
C ALA A 92 3.43 -5.27 3.03
N VAL A 93 3.77 -4.23 3.79
CA VAL A 93 5.02 -4.20 4.56
C VAL A 93 5.03 -5.29 5.61
N ALA A 94 3.91 -5.49 6.30
CA ALA A 94 3.78 -6.56 7.29
C ALA A 94 4.04 -7.93 6.66
N GLU A 95 3.48 -8.16 5.49
CA GLU A 95 3.70 -9.40 4.76
C GLU A 95 5.19 -9.58 4.42
N LEU A 96 5.83 -8.53 3.93
CA LEU A 96 7.25 -8.58 3.58
C LEU A 96 8.12 -8.90 4.79
N LEU A 97 7.82 -8.29 5.94
CA LEU A 97 8.62 -8.44 7.15
C LEU A 97 8.19 -9.60 8.03
N GLY A 98 7.13 -10.30 7.67
CA GLY A 98 6.60 -11.40 8.48
C GLY A 98 6.06 -10.95 9.83
N LYS A 99 5.41 -9.79 9.85
CA LYS A 99 4.86 -9.19 11.07
C LYS A 99 3.38 -8.93 10.90
N ASP A 100 2.71 -8.59 11.99
CA ASP A 100 1.31 -8.18 11.93
C ASP A 100 1.21 -6.71 11.54
N PRO A 101 0.18 -6.32 10.78
CA PRO A 101 0.04 -4.92 10.35
C PRO A 101 0.02 -3.90 11.49
N TRP A 102 -0.60 -4.25 12.62
CA TRP A 102 -0.64 -3.33 13.76
C TRP A 102 0.72 -3.15 14.43
N ASP A 103 1.66 -4.06 14.21
CA ASP A 103 3.04 -3.90 14.68
C ASP A 103 3.81 -2.94 13.77
N ILE A 104 3.44 -2.89 12.49
CA ILE A 104 4.10 -2.01 11.50
C ILE A 104 3.75 -0.55 11.75
N ALA A 105 2.48 -0.27 12.01
CA ALA A 105 1.99 1.11 12.14
C ALA A 105 0.91 1.19 13.23
N PRO A 106 1.27 0.96 14.50
CA PRO A 106 0.27 0.89 15.59
C PRO A 106 -0.55 2.16 15.72
N GLU A 107 0.06 3.32 15.52
CA GLU A 107 -0.65 4.58 15.61
C GLU A 107 -1.71 4.74 14.52
N ARG A 108 -1.46 4.14 13.35
CA ARG A 108 -2.35 4.25 12.21
C ARG A 108 -3.48 3.22 12.24
N TYR A 109 -3.34 2.17 13.05
CA TYR A 109 -4.35 1.11 13.12
C TYR A 109 -5.37 1.28 14.23
N ARG A 110 -5.28 2.36 14.98
CA ARG A 110 -6.25 2.64 16.05
C ARG A 110 -7.67 2.81 15.55
N HIS A 111 -7.80 3.24 14.31
CA HIS A 111 -9.09 3.63 13.74
C HIS A 111 -9.64 2.62 12.75
N PHE A 112 -9.06 1.46 12.69
CA PHE A 112 -9.52 0.41 11.78
C PHE A 112 -10.16 -0.74 12.51
#